data_e1892de19c6fb07c544eaea154c989dd
#
_entry.id   e1892de19c6fb07c544eaea154c989dd
#
_cell.length_a   1.000
_cell.length_b   1.000
_cell.length_c   1.000
_cell.angle_alpha   90.00
_cell.angle_beta   90.00
_cell.angle_gamma   90.00
#
_symmetry.space_group_name_H-M   'P 1'
#
loop_
_entity.id
_entity.type
_entity.pdbx_description
1 polymer ?
#
loop_
_entity_poly.entity_id
_entity_poly.type
_entity_poly.pdbx_seq_one_letter_code
_entity_poly.pdbx_strand_id
1 'polypeptide(L)'
;EIPERKHPLFYSAFLVCFAGLSGVAITGDAFNLFVFLEISSISTYVLVALGAGRDRRALPAAFNYLIMGTLGASFYIIGVGFLYSATGTLNIAQIAEMLPSLAGNRSVEAGFAFIIVGLGLKAAVWPLHQWLPNAYAYSPSFVTMFLSATATKVALYALIRFLFTVFRPEFAFEQATFTYLLMPLGLAAMITCSFQAVFQTDVRRTLAYSSVAQVGYMILGVSVGTVAGLSAGLFHLLNHAMIKGALFMAVAGVVLTFQGTTIRDFAGLGRTAPWTMTGFAIAALSLIGVPLTAGFQSKLQLGYALFDQGMWWAVVFVVFSSFLAVIYMGRILEAIFFRPPINPRKSRKEAPILLLVPLWVLALANIYFGITTELPLDAAAAAFGLEAF
;
A
#
# COMPACT_ATOMS: atom_id res chain seq x y z
N GLU A 1 -23.46 -4.22 -5.43
CA GLU A 1 -23.16 -3.31 -4.30
C GLU A 1 -23.53 -1.85 -4.62
N ILE A 2 -23.39 -1.42 -5.87
CA ILE A 2 -23.70 -0.05 -6.34
C ILE A 2 -24.97 -0.10 -7.16
N PRO A 3 -26.04 0.66 -6.83
CA PRO A 3 -27.27 0.71 -7.61
C PRO A 3 -27.03 1.16 -9.05
N GLU A 4 -27.75 0.59 -10.02
CA GLU A 4 -27.58 0.87 -11.47
C GLU A 4 -27.61 2.37 -11.79
N ARG A 5 -28.53 3.12 -11.17
CA ARG A 5 -28.63 4.59 -11.34
C ARG A 5 -27.35 5.35 -10.98
N LYS A 6 -26.44 4.74 -10.19
CA LYS A 6 -25.15 5.33 -9.80
C LYS A 6 -23.97 4.80 -10.61
N HIS A 7 -24.18 3.88 -11.55
CA HIS A 7 -23.10 3.36 -12.40
C HIS A 7 -22.38 4.45 -13.21
N PRO A 8 -23.08 5.43 -13.84
CA PRO A 8 -22.37 6.52 -14.54
C PRO A 8 -21.44 7.31 -13.62
N LEU A 9 -21.89 7.66 -12.40
CA LEU A 9 -21.08 8.36 -11.41
C LEU A 9 -19.87 7.49 -10.97
N PHE A 10 -20.09 6.19 -10.76
CA PHE A 10 -19.01 5.27 -10.41
C PHE A 10 -17.95 5.19 -11.50
N TYR A 11 -18.34 4.95 -12.77
CA TYR A 11 -17.37 4.84 -13.87
C TYR A 11 -16.63 6.16 -14.12
N SER A 12 -17.32 7.30 -14.08
CA SER A 12 -16.68 8.61 -14.22
C SER A 12 -15.67 8.85 -13.12
N ALA A 13 -16.04 8.65 -11.85
CA ALA A 13 -15.13 8.83 -10.73
C ALA A 13 -13.95 7.83 -10.76
N PHE A 14 -14.20 6.60 -11.20
CA PHE A 14 -13.15 5.59 -11.34
C PHE A 14 -12.13 5.97 -12.42
N LEU A 15 -12.58 6.39 -13.60
CA LEU A 15 -11.69 6.79 -14.70
C LEU A 15 -10.88 8.04 -14.34
N VAL A 16 -11.50 9.02 -13.68
CA VAL A 16 -10.81 10.23 -13.20
C VAL A 16 -9.79 9.88 -12.10
N CYS A 17 -10.13 8.97 -11.17
CA CYS A 17 -9.21 8.46 -10.18
C CYS A 17 -8.01 7.77 -10.82
N PHE A 18 -8.25 6.90 -11.80
CA PHE A 18 -7.20 6.18 -12.52
C PHE A 18 -6.29 7.12 -13.31
N ALA A 19 -6.87 8.11 -14.00
CA ALA A 19 -6.12 9.15 -14.70
C ALA A 19 -5.25 9.98 -13.74
N GLY A 20 -5.78 10.35 -12.57
CA GLY A 20 -5.02 11.06 -11.54
C GLY A 20 -3.85 10.24 -11.01
N LEU A 21 -4.06 8.95 -10.67
CA LEU A 21 -2.99 8.07 -10.21
C LEU A 21 -1.90 7.86 -11.27
N SER A 22 -2.30 7.70 -12.55
CA SER A 22 -1.37 7.59 -13.66
C SER A 22 -0.58 8.88 -13.85
N GLY A 23 -1.25 10.04 -13.73
CA GLY A 23 -0.61 11.35 -13.82
C GLY A 23 0.45 11.58 -12.74
N VAL A 24 0.21 11.15 -11.51
CA VAL A 24 1.24 11.19 -10.44
C VAL A 24 2.48 10.37 -10.81
N ALA A 25 2.29 9.22 -11.46
CA ALA A 25 3.40 8.34 -11.82
C ALA A 25 4.28 8.92 -12.94
N ILE A 26 3.70 9.63 -13.92
CA ILE A 26 4.40 10.06 -15.14
C ILE A 26 4.85 11.52 -15.12
N THR A 27 4.27 12.39 -14.26
CA THR A 27 4.58 13.83 -14.29
C THR A 27 6.02 14.13 -13.88
N GLY A 28 6.65 15.06 -14.58
CA GLY A 28 7.96 15.62 -14.24
C GLY A 28 7.91 17.00 -13.56
N ASP A 29 6.72 17.47 -13.18
CA ASP A 29 6.49 18.79 -12.60
C ASP A 29 5.87 18.66 -11.20
N ALA A 30 6.42 19.37 -10.22
CA ALA A 30 6.00 19.26 -8.83
C ALA A 30 4.59 19.83 -8.57
N PHE A 31 4.18 20.86 -9.31
CA PHE A 31 2.83 21.39 -9.18
C PHE A 31 1.79 20.50 -9.87
N ASN A 32 2.10 20.00 -11.08
CA ASN A 32 1.24 19.02 -11.73
C ASN A 32 1.06 17.75 -10.91
N LEU A 33 2.10 17.33 -10.16
CA LEU A 33 1.98 16.21 -9.23
C LEU A 33 0.92 16.50 -8.15
N PHE A 34 0.89 17.71 -7.59
CA PHE A 34 -0.18 18.13 -6.67
C PHE A 34 -1.56 18.03 -7.33
N VAL A 35 -1.70 18.54 -8.54
CA VAL A 35 -2.99 18.51 -9.27
C VAL A 35 -3.46 17.07 -9.45
N PHE A 36 -2.60 16.17 -9.89
CA PHE A 36 -2.94 14.76 -10.07
C PHE A 36 -3.23 14.03 -8.76
N LEU A 37 -2.49 14.36 -7.67
CA LEU A 37 -2.79 13.87 -6.33
C LEU A 37 -4.20 14.28 -5.88
N GLU A 38 -4.61 15.52 -6.13
CA GLU A 38 -5.94 16.00 -5.75
C GLU A 38 -7.05 15.42 -6.65
N ILE A 39 -6.85 15.34 -7.95
CA ILE A 39 -7.79 14.69 -8.88
C ILE A 39 -8.07 13.24 -8.43
N SER A 40 -7.01 12.47 -8.15
CA SER A 40 -7.16 11.09 -7.69
C SER A 40 -7.84 11.00 -6.32
N SER A 41 -7.53 11.92 -5.41
CA SER A 41 -8.05 11.93 -4.05
C SER A 41 -9.54 12.28 -4.02
N ILE A 42 -9.96 13.38 -4.67
CA ILE A 42 -11.37 13.81 -4.73
C ILE A 42 -12.23 12.69 -5.33
N SER A 43 -11.77 12.10 -6.44
CA SER A 43 -12.46 10.97 -7.06
C SER A 43 -12.57 9.77 -6.12
N THR A 44 -11.52 9.48 -5.35
CA THR A 44 -11.51 8.39 -4.38
C THR A 44 -12.50 8.63 -3.23
N TYR A 45 -12.64 9.87 -2.75
CA TYR A 45 -13.62 10.18 -1.70
C TYR A 45 -15.05 9.89 -2.18
N VAL A 46 -15.37 10.25 -3.42
CA VAL A 46 -16.66 9.90 -4.05
C VAL A 46 -16.82 8.38 -4.14
N LEU A 47 -15.80 7.66 -4.61
CA LEU A 47 -15.83 6.20 -4.73
C LEU A 47 -16.06 5.51 -3.37
N VAL A 48 -15.39 5.96 -2.31
CA VAL A 48 -15.59 5.44 -0.94
C VAL A 48 -17.00 5.73 -0.45
N ALA A 49 -17.51 6.95 -0.67
CA ALA A 49 -18.85 7.36 -0.25
C ALA A 49 -19.97 6.53 -0.93
N LEU A 50 -19.73 5.96 -2.12
CA LEU A 50 -20.69 5.05 -2.78
C LEU A 50 -20.99 3.81 -1.95
N GLY A 51 -20.12 3.42 -1.03
CA GLY A 51 -20.34 2.32 -0.08
C GLY A 51 -21.52 2.55 0.88
N ALA A 52 -22.00 3.80 1.04
CA ALA A 52 -23.12 4.15 1.89
C ALA A 52 -24.45 3.44 1.52
N GLY A 53 -24.57 2.96 0.28
CA GLY A 53 -25.71 2.15 -0.13
C GLY A 53 -25.81 0.81 0.60
N ARG A 54 -24.67 0.29 1.09
CA ARG A 54 -24.56 -0.95 1.86
C ARG A 54 -24.35 -0.69 3.35
N ASP A 55 -23.44 0.24 3.66
CA ASP A 55 -23.07 0.55 5.05
C ASP A 55 -22.86 2.07 5.20
N ARG A 56 -23.72 2.72 6.00
CA ARG A 56 -23.65 4.17 6.22
C ARG A 56 -22.32 4.66 6.84
N ARG A 57 -21.53 3.76 7.45
CA ARG A 57 -20.19 4.08 7.95
C ARG A 57 -19.20 4.48 6.83
N ALA A 58 -19.54 4.21 5.57
CA ALA A 58 -18.78 4.70 4.42
C ALA A 58 -18.74 6.24 4.33
N LEU A 59 -19.79 6.95 4.79
CA LEU A 59 -19.81 8.42 4.77
C LEU A 59 -18.79 9.04 5.74
N PRO A 60 -18.76 8.74 7.04
CA PRO A 60 -17.69 9.22 7.90
C PRO A 60 -16.31 8.70 7.51
N ALA A 61 -16.19 7.51 6.92
CA ALA A 61 -14.92 7.02 6.40
C ALA A 61 -14.42 7.88 5.21
N ALA A 62 -15.32 8.22 4.27
CA ALA A 62 -15.01 9.12 3.16
C ALA A 62 -14.67 10.53 3.64
N PHE A 63 -15.39 11.04 4.66
CA PHE A 63 -15.12 12.35 5.25
C PHE A 63 -13.75 12.40 5.94
N ASN A 64 -13.42 11.39 6.76
CA ASN A 64 -12.10 11.32 7.38
C ASN A 64 -10.98 11.22 6.33
N TYR A 65 -11.22 10.48 5.26
CA TYR A 65 -10.27 10.39 4.16
C TYR A 65 -10.14 11.74 3.43
N LEU A 66 -11.24 12.46 3.20
CA LEU A 66 -11.22 13.82 2.65
C LEU A 66 -10.35 14.75 3.49
N ILE A 67 -10.61 14.84 4.80
CA ILE A 67 -9.86 15.73 5.70
C ILE A 67 -8.37 15.39 5.70
N MET A 68 -8.01 14.12 5.92
CA MET A 68 -6.62 13.69 5.96
C MET A 68 -5.93 13.84 4.60
N GLY A 69 -6.64 13.54 3.51
CA GLY A 69 -6.11 13.68 2.17
C GLY A 69 -5.88 15.14 1.77
N THR A 70 -6.80 16.05 2.10
CA THR A 70 -6.65 17.49 1.82
C THR A 70 -5.52 18.09 2.67
N LEU A 71 -5.40 17.72 3.94
CA LEU A 71 -4.25 18.12 4.78
C LEU A 71 -2.93 17.66 4.14
N GLY A 72 -2.85 16.40 3.68
CA GLY A 72 -1.66 15.89 3.01
C GLY A 72 -1.29 16.67 1.77
N ALA A 73 -2.27 17.01 0.93
CA ALA A 73 -2.05 17.82 -0.25
C ALA A 73 -1.65 19.26 0.09
N SER A 74 -2.24 19.86 1.14
CA SER A 74 -1.87 21.19 1.61
C SER A 74 -0.43 21.23 2.10
N PHE A 75 0.01 20.23 2.87
CA PHE A 75 1.40 20.12 3.28
C PHE A 75 2.31 19.97 2.06
N TYR A 76 1.97 19.10 1.13
CA TYR A 76 2.77 18.91 -0.08
C TYR A 76 2.93 20.20 -0.88
N ILE A 77 1.84 20.94 -1.17
CA ILE A 77 1.92 22.17 -1.99
C ILE A 77 2.65 23.31 -1.27
N ILE A 78 2.53 23.41 0.05
CA ILE A 78 3.34 24.36 0.85
C ILE A 78 4.81 24.01 0.69
N GLY A 79 5.20 22.74 0.77
CA GLY A 79 6.57 22.29 0.56
C GLY A 79 7.09 22.60 -0.84
N VAL A 80 6.27 22.39 -1.88
CA VAL A 80 6.58 22.80 -3.26
C VAL A 80 6.78 24.31 -3.35
N GLY A 81 5.97 25.10 -2.66
CA GLY A 81 6.12 26.57 -2.59
C GLY A 81 7.46 27.01 -2.01
N PHE A 82 7.94 26.34 -0.94
CA PHE A 82 9.26 26.58 -0.38
C PHE A 82 10.39 26.22 -1.35
N LEU A 83 10.28 25.08 -2.07
CA LEU A 83 11.25 24.70 -3.09
C LEU A 83 11.25 25.71 -4.25
N TYR A 84 10.09 26.11 -4.72
CA TYR A 84 9.94 27.11 -5.80
C TYR A 84 10.55 28.44 -5.38
N SER A 85 10.33 28.91 -4.15
CA SER A 85 10.93 30.12 -3.61
C SER A 85 12.47 30.08 -3.59
N ALA A 86 13.08 28.90 -3.41
CA ALA A 86 14.51 28.72 -3.37
C ALA A 86 15.13 28.48 -4.77
N THR A 87 14.41 27.84 -5.69
CA THR A 87 14.94 27.39 -6.98
C THR A 87 14.40 28.19 -8.19
N GLY A 88 13.24 28.80 -8.06
CA GLY A 88 12.55 29.49 -9.17
C GLY A 88 11.94 28.56 -10.22
N THR A 89 11.93 27.24 -10.01
CA THR A 89 11.40 26.27 -10.96
C THR A 89 10.49 25.24 -10.29
N LEU A 90 9.54 24.67 -11.06
CA LEU A 90 8.66 23.57 -10.63
C LEU A 90 9.04 22.23 -11.31
N ASN A 91 9.97 22.28 -12.27
CA ASN A 91 10.47 21.07 -12.93
C ASN A 91 11.32 20.25 -11.95
N ILE A 92 10.89 19.00 -11.71
CA ILE A 92 11.50 18.11 -10.71
C ILE A 92 12.98 17.83 -11.00
N ALA A 93 13.37 17.66 -12.26
CA ALA A 93 14.76 17.43 -12.65
C ALA A 93 15.63 18.67 -12.40
N GLN A 94 15.15 19.86 -12.77
CA GLN A 94 15.87 21.11 -12.50
C GLN A 94 15.99 21.39 -11.00
N ILE A 95 14.94 21.13 -10.22
CA ILE A 95 15.01 21.22 -8.75
C ILE A 95 16.16 20.34 -8.25
N ALA A 96 16.19 19.06 -8.66
CA ALA A 96 17.23 18.11 -8.25
C ALA A 96 18.66 18.54 -8.60
N GLU A 97 18.84 19.18 -9.76
CA GLU A 97 20.14 19.72 -10.19
C GLU A 97 20.58 20.93 -9.36
N MET A 98 19.64 21.78 -8.92
CA MET A 98 19.94 23.00 -8.16
C MET A 98 20.16 22.76 -6.66
N LEU A 99 19.51 21.73 -6.08
CA LEU A 99 19.53 21.48 -4.64
C LEU A 99 20.93 21.35 -4.04
N PRO A 100 21.93 20.70 -4.67
CA PRO A 100 23.29 20.64 -4.11
C PRO A 100 23.90 21.99 -3.84
N SER A 101 23.63 23.00 -4.69
CA SER A 101 24.12 24.39 -4.51
C SER A 101 23.39 25.15 -3.39
N LEU A 102 22.25 24.65 -2.94
CA LEU A 102 21.39 25.23 -1.91
C LEU A 102 21.48 24.49 -0.56
N ALA A 103 22.56 23.71 -0.35
CA ALA A 103 22.80 23.01 0.90
C ALA A 103 22.79 23.96 2.09
N GLY A 104 22.02 23.66 3.14
CA GLY A 104 21.85 24.53 4.32
C GLY A 104 20.82 25.66 4.15
N ASN A 105 20.14 25.75 3.01
CA ASN A 105 19.05 26.70 2.82
C ASN A 105 17.80 26.25 3.60
N ARG A 106 17.37 27.06 4.56
CA ARG A 106 16.25 26.76 5.44
C ARG A 106 14.91 26.59 4.71
N SER A 107 14.71 27.27 3.57
CA SER A 107 13.51 27.06 2.75
C SER A 107 13.51 25.68 2.12
N VAL A 108 14.67 25.16 1.71
CA VAL A 108 14.79 23.78 1.18
C VAL A 108 14.51 22.76 2.29
N GLU A 109 15.07 22.94 3.48
CA GLU A 109 14.80 22.04 4.63
C GLU A 109 13.34 22.05 5.03
N ALA A 110 12.70 23.23 5.09
CA ALA A 110 11.27 23.35 5.36
C ALA A 110 10.45 22.68 4.25
N GLY A 111 10.78 22.92 2.97
CA GLY A 111 10.15 22.28 1.82
C GLY A 111 10.19 20.76 1.89
N PHE A 112 11.37 20.21 2.22
CA PHE A 112 11.56 18.79 2.46
C PHE A 112 10.60 18.25 3.54
N ALA A 113 10.60 18.86 4.73
CA ALA A 113 9.78 18.41 5.84
C ALA A 113 8.28 18.43 5.49
N PHE A 114 7.79 19.50 4.84
CA PHE A 114 6.40 19.59 4.40
C PHE A 114 6.03 18.54 3.35
N ILE A 115 6.91 18.28 2.37
CA ILE A 115 6.68 17.26 1.33
C ILE A 115 6.64 15.86 1.95
N ILE A 116 7.57 15.52 2.83
CA ILE A 116 7.63 14.21 3.49
C ILE A 116 6.35 13.95 4.31
N VAL A 117 5.91 14.91 5.09
CA VAL A 117 4.67 14.79 5.87
C VAL A 117 3.46 14.68 4.94
N GLY A 118 3.38 15.52 3.91
CA GLY A 118 2.28 15.53 2.95
C GLY A 118 2.11 14.21 2.19
N LEU A 119 3.19 13.70 1.62
CA LEU A 119 3.20 12.43 0.90
C LEU A 119 3.08 11.23 1.86
N GLY A 120 3.67 11.31 3.06
CA GLY A 120 3.52 10.32 4.12
C GLY A 120 2.07 10.14 4.54
N LEU A 121 1.29 11.22 4.61
CA LEU A 121 -0.14 11.20 4.90
C LEU A 121 -0.93 10.50 3.78
N LYS A 122 -0.63 10.82 2.51
CA LYS A 122 -1.22 10.17 1.34
C LYS A 122 -0.84 8.68 1.23
N ALA A 123 0.38 8.30 1.59
CA ALA A 123 0.86 6.92 1.60
C ALA A 123 0.39 6.12 2.83
N ALA A 124 -0.33 6.74 3.75
CA ALA A 124 -0.75 6.16 5.03
C ALA A 124 0.43 5.65 5.88
N VAL A 125 1.53 6.41 5.92
CA VAL A 125 2.66 6.14 6.82
C VAL A 125 2.19 6.31 8.27
N TRP A 126 2.56 5.37 9.14
CA TRP A 126 2.25 5.47 10.55
C TRP A 126 2.93 6.71 11.18
N PRO A 127 2.24 7.48 12.05
CA PRO A 127 0.89 7.33 12.61
C PRO A 127 -0.24 7.96 11.76
N LEU A 128 0.05 8.49 10.59
CA LEU A 128 -0.90 9.24 9.73
C LEU A 128 -1.89 8.35 8.95
N HIS A 129 -1.95 7.06 9.27
CA HIS A 129 -2.70 6.02 8.55
C HIS A 129 -4.17 5.87 8.91
N GLN A 130 -4.69 6.61 9.91
CA GLN A 130 -5.98 6.34 10.55
C GLN A 130 -7.20 6.36 9.61
N TRP A 131 -7.09 7.05 8.48
CA TRP A 131 -8.12 7.10 7.45
C TRP A 131 -8.29 5.77 6.68
N LEU A 132 -7.20 5.02 6.49
CA LEU A 132 -7.14 3.88 5.57
C LEU A 132 -8.00 2.68 6.03
N PRO A 133 -7.97 2.21 7.29
CA PRO A 133 -8.72 1.02 7.69
C PRO A 133 -10.23 1.15 7.47
N ASN A 134 -10.80 2.33 7.74
CA ASN A 134 -12.21 2.58 7.56
C ASN A 134 -12.56 2.78 6.07
N ALA A 135 -11.73 3.49 5.30
CA ALA A 135 -11.92 3.64 3.87
C ALA A 135 -11.96 2.27 3.16
N TYR A 136 -11.06 1.35 3.50
CA TYR A 136 -11.04 0.01 2.89
C TYR A 136 -12.17 -0.91 3.38
N ALA A 137 -12.57 -0.79 4.64
CA ALA A 137 -13.61 -1.66 5.20
C ALA A 137 -15.01 -1.33 4.66
N TYR A 138 -15.32 -0.06 4.43
CA TYR A 138 -16.70 0.39 4.16
C TYR A 138 -16.95 0.79 2.71
N SER A 139 -15.94 0.93 1.87
CA SER A 139 -16.12 1.18 0.44
C SER A 139 -16.69 -0.03 -0.31
N PRO A 140 -17.25 0.15 -1.52
CA PRO A 140 -17.64 -0.97 -2.38
C PRO A 140 -16.45 -1.90 -2.63
N SER A 141 -16.69 -3.20 -2.78
CA SER A 141 -15.64 -4.21 -2.90
C SER A 141 -14.66 -3.94 -4.04
N PHE A 142 -15.15 -3.51 -5.20
CA PHE A 142 -14.30 -3.14 -6.33
C PHE A 142 -13.39 -1.95 -5.99
N VAL A 143 -13.93 -0.94 -5.30
CA VAL A 143 -13.16 0.24 -4.89
C VAL A 143 -12.04 -0.16 -3.92
N THR A 144 -12.36 -0.98 -2.90
CA THR A 144 -11.34 -1.47 -1.96
C THR A 144 -10.24 -2.25 -2.67
N MET A 145 -10.61 -3.16 -3.58
CA MET A 145 -9.69 -3.95 -4.37
C MET A 145 -8.72 -3.06 -5.17
N PHE A 146 -9.25 -2.08 -5.90
CA PHE A 146 -8.47 -1.14 -6.70
C PHE A 146 -7.57 -0.28 -5.82
N LEU A 147 -8.11 0.40 -4.81
CA LEU A 147 -7.35 1.31 -3.95
C LEU A 147 -6.25 0.60 -3.16
N SER A 148 -6.54 -0.62 -2.67
CA SER A 148 -5.57 -1.39 -1.91
C SER A 148 -4.38 -1.86 -2.76
N ALA A 149 -4.59 -2.07 -4.05
CA ALA A 149 -3.53 -2.43 -4.99
C ALA A 149 -2.73 -1.22 -5.52
N THR A 150 -3.33 -0.01 -5.60
CA THR A 150 -2.75 1.12 -6.35
C THR A 150 -2.50 2.37 -5.52
N ALA A 151 -3.51 2.96 -4.88
CA ALA A 151 -3.46 4.32 -4.37
C ALA A 151 -2.30 4.61 -3.40
N THR A 152 -2.14 3.80 -2.36
CA THR A 152 -1.04 3.95 -1.40
C THR A 152 0.33 3.72 -2.02
N LYS A 153 0.43 2.88 -3.07
CA LYS A 153 1.68 2.58 -3.78
C LYS A 153 2.13 3.76 -4.62
N VAL A 154 1.19 4.41 -5.32
CA VAL A 154 1.48 5.63 -6.10
C VAL A 154 1.92 6.77 -5.18
N ALA A 155 1.29 6.94 -4.02
CA ALA A 155 1.72 7.94 -3.03
C ALA A 155 3.10 7.62 -2.45
N LEU A 156 3.38 6.35 -2.16
CA LEU A 156 4.69 5.91 -1.68
C LEU A 156 5.76 6.04 -2.75
N TYR A 157 5.43 5.74 -4.01
CA TYR A 157 6.32 6.00 -5.14
C TYR A 157 6.70 7.49 -5.24
N ALA A 158 5.72 8.39 -5.13
CA ALA A 158 5.98 9.83 -5.12
C ALA A 158 6.91 10.23 -3.95
N LEU A 159 6.69 9.68 -2.76
CA LEU A 159 7.56 9.89 -1.60
C LEU A 159 8.99 9.43 -1.87
N ILE A 160 9.16 8.21 -2.38
CA ILE A 160 10.48 7.64 -2.72
C ILE A 160 11.17 8.49 -3.80
N ARG A 161 10.41 8.91 -4.82
CA ARG A 161 10.93 9.79 -5.88
C ARG A 161 11.48 11.09 -5.33
N PHE A 162 10.79 11.75 -4.39
CA PHE A 162 11.32 12.95 -3.74
C PHE A 162 12.57 12.63 -2.91
N LEU A 163 12.57 11.56 -2.14
CA LEU A 163 13.70 11.18 -1.28
C LEU A 163 14.97 10.85 -2.08
N PHE A 164 14.87 10.07 -3.16
CA PHE A 164 16.04 9.53 -3.85
C PHE A 164 16.39 10.24 -5.16
N THR A 165 15.42 10.84 -5.84
CA THR A 165 15.68 11.53 -7.11
C THR A 165 15.84 13.02 -6.93
N VAL A 166 14.99 13.66 -6.08
CA VAL A 166 14.97 15.11 -5.92
C VAL A 166 15.99 15.54 -4.87
N PHE A 167 15.85 15.07 -3.64
CA PHE A 167 16.72 15.51 -2.53
C PHE A 167 18.05 14.77 -2.47
N ARG A 168 18.08 13.48 -2.82
CA ARG A 168 19.23 12.54 -2.77
C ARG A 168 19.76 12.28 -1.34
N PRO A 169 20.16 11.04 -0.99
CA PRO A 169 20.55 10.67 0.38
C PRO A 169 21.85 11.30 0.90
N GLU A 170 22.48 12.16 0.15
CA GLU A 170 23.78 12.78 0.47
C GLU A 170 23.63 13.97 1.43
N PHE A 171 22.43 14.54 1.57
CA PHE A 171 22.21 15.65 2.49
C PHE A 171 22.14 15.17 3.94
N ALA A 172 22.85 15.84 4.85
CA ALA A 172 22.93 15.45 6.26
C ALA A 172 21.58 15.37 6.97
N PHE A 173 20.64 16.27 6.64
CA PHE A 173 19.29 16.26 7.21
C PHE A 173 18.44 15.08 6.70
N GLU A 174 18.72 14.55 5.51
CA GLU A 174 18.07 13.36 4.99
C GLU A 174 18.52 12.09 5.71
N GLN A 175 19.82 11.91 5.93
CA GLN A 175 20.34 10.79 6.69
C GLN A 175 19.75 10.77 8.10
N ALA A 176 19.62 11.95 8.75
CA ALA A 176 18.94 12.07 10.02
C ALA A 176 17.46 11.69 9.92
N THR A 177 16.76 12.09 8.84
CA THR A 177 15.37 11.73 8.60
C THR A 177 15.20 10.23 8.38
N PHE A 178 16.07 9.58 7.62
CA PHE A 178 16.04 8.13 7.42
C PHE A 178 16.20 7.38 8.74
N THR A 179 17.25 7.69 9.50
CA THR A 179 17.60 6.96 10.71
C THR A 179 16.69 7.29 11.89
N TYR A 180 16.37 8.56 12.13
CA TYR A 180 15.66 8.99 13.34
C TYR A 180 14.16 9.22 13.15
N LEU A 181 13.67 9.30 11.92
CA LEU A 181 12.24 9.46 11.65
C LEU A 181 11.65 8.25 10.91
N LEU A 182 12.09 7.96 9.67
CA LEU A 182 11.45 6.95 8.84
C LEU A 182 11.64 5.54 9.39
N MET A 183 12.82 5.20 9.89
CA MET A 183 13.08 3.87 10.44
C MET A 183 12.22 3.57 11.67
N PRO A 184 12.17 4.42 12.73
CA PRO A 184 11.28 4.17 13.86
C PRO A 184 9.80 4.13 13.47
N LEU A 185 9.36 4.99 12.53
CA LEU A 185 7.99 4.98 12.05
C LEU A 185 7.65 3.69 11.28
N GLY A 186 8.59 3.20 10.45
CA GLY A 186 8.45 1.91 9.76
C GLY A 186 8.32 0.74 10.72
N LEU A 187 9.20 0.66 11.71
CA LEU A 187 9.18 -0.38 12.75
C LEU A 187 7.90 -0.31 13.58
N ALA A 188 7.50 0.90 14.02
CA ALA A 188 6.27 1.11 14.77
C ALA A 188 5.03 0.68 13.96
N ALA A 189 4.97 1.02 12.66
CA ALA A 189 3.91 0.59 11.77
C ALA A 189 3.80 -0.93 11.70
N MET A 190 4.94 -1.61 11.48
CA MET A 190 5.00 -3.07 11.35
C MET A 190 4.42 -3.76 12.58
N ILE A 191 4.78 -3.31 13.76
CA ILE A 191 4.37 -3.95 15.02
C ILE A 191 2.94 -3.54 15.40
N THR A 192 2.66 -2.23 15.51
CA THR A 192 1.37 -1.75 16.02
C THR A 192 0.21 -2.14 15.11
N CYS A 193 0.37 -2.01 13.78
CA CYS A 193 -0.70 -2.32 12.84
C CYS A 193 -0.87 -3.84 12.64
N SER A 194 0.21 -4.64 12.72
CA SER A 194 0.08 -6.11 12.78
C SER A 194 -0.66 -6.55 14.04
N PHE A 195 -0.35 -5.93 15.17
CA PHE A 195 -1.05 -6.20 16.43
C PHE A 195 -2.53 -5.83 16.35
N GLN A 196 -2.84 -4.64 15.81
CA GLN A 196 -4.23 -4.24 15.57
C GLN A 196 -4.97 -5.20 14.63
N ALA A 197 -4.30 -5.74 13.60
CA ALA A 197 -4.87 -6.72 12.68
C ALA A 197 -5.27 -8.02 13.39
N VAL A 198 -4.50 -8.47 14.40
CA VAL A 198 -4.80 -9.68 15.19
C VAL A 198 -6.16 -9.58 15.89
N PHE A 199 -6.55 -8.41 16.39
CA PHE A 199 -7.80 -8.22 17.13
C PHE A 199 -9.03 -7.91 16.28
N GLN A 200 -8.88 -7.77 14.96
CA GLN A 200 -10.02 -7.55 14.09
C GLN A 200 -10.86 -8.82 13.92
N THR A 201 -12.16 -8.64 13.82
CA THR A 201 -13.14 -9.70 13.51
C THR A 201 -13.62 -9.63 12.07
N ASP A 202 -13.49 -8.49 11.41
CA ASP A 202 -13.80 -8.25 10.02
C ASP A 202 -12.55 -8.45 9.16
N VAL A 203 -12.67 -9.29 8.10
CA VAL A 203 -11.55 -9.63 7.21
C VAL A 203 -11.04 -8.41 6.44
N ARG A 204 -11.92 -7.49 6.01
CA ARG A 204 -11.51 -6.26 5.32
C ARG A 204 -10.67 -5.37 6.23
N ARG A 205 -11.07 -5.22 7.49
CA ARG A 205 -10.32 -4.44 8.50
C ARG A 205 -8.98 -5.11 8.83
N THR A 206 -8.96 -6.43 9.00
CA THR A 206 -7.71 -7.19 9.18
C THR A 206 -6.75 -6.91 8.03
N LEU A 207 -7.23 -7.01 6.79
CA LEU A 207 -6.42 -6.74 5.59
C LEU A 207 -6.02 -5.27 5.47
N ALA A 208 -6.84 -4.33 5.93
CA ALA A 208 -6.52 -2.92 5.91
C ALA A 208 -5.40 -2.55 6.90
N TYR A 209 -5.46 -3.01 8.15
CA TYR A 209 -4.38 -2.84 9.12
C TYR A 209 -3.10 -3.54 8.66
N SER A 210 -3.21 -4.75 8.11
CA SER A 210 -2.05 -5.42 7.53
C SER A 210 -1.45 -4.65 6.34
N SER A 211 -2.24 -3.83 5.60
CA SER A 211 -1.69 -2.96 4.55
C SER A 211 -0.78 -1.88 5.13
N VAL A 212 -1.17 -1.25 6.24
CA VAL A 212 -0.32 -0.26 6.92
C VAL A 212 0.95 -0.89 7.48
N ALA A 213 0.84 -2.10 8.05
CA ALA A 213 2.02 -2.84 8.48
C ALA A 213 3.00 -3.10 7.31
N GLN A 214 2.48 -3.46 6.13
CA GLN A 214 3.33 -3.67 4.95
C GLN A 214 3.91 -2.36 4.39
N VAL A 215 3.21 -1.23 4.49
CA VAL A 215 3.81 0.10 4.24
C VAL A 215 5.01 0.33 5.18
N GLY A 216 4.92 -0.13 6.43
CA GLY A 216 6.05 -0.10 7.37
C GLY A 216 7.28 -0.83 6.86
N TYR A 217 7.15 -2.02 6.23
CA TYR A 217 8.26 -2.74 5.59
C TYR A 217 8.89 -1.92 4.45
N MET A 218 8.06 -1.26 3.63
CA MET A 218 8.56 -0.42 2.53
C MET A 218 9.32 0.80 3.05
N ILE A 219 8.77 1.48 4.06
CA ILE A 219 9.43 2.61 4.72
C ILE A 219 10.73 2.17 5.40
N LEU A 220 10.76 1.00 6.03
CA LEU A 220 11.97 0.44 6.62
C LEU A 220 13.04 0.21 5.53
N GLY A 221 12.69 -0.37 4.37
CA GLY A 221 13.60 -0.54 3.24
C GLY A 221 14.16 0.79 2.73
N VAL A 222 13.30 1.79 2.55
CA VAL A 222 13.68 3.16 2.18
C VAL A 222 14.62 3.78 3.21
N SER A 223 14.36 3.58 4.50
CA SER A 223 15.11 4.17 5.61
C SER A 223 16.54 3.62 5.79
N VAL A 224 16.86 2.50 5.15
CA VAL A 224 18.24 1.98 5.10
C VAL A 224 19.17 2.95 4.35
N GLY A 225 18.63 3.75 3.42
CA GLY A 225 19.38 4.77 2.67
C GLY A 225 20.38 4.18 1.67
N THR A 226 20.28 2.90 1.34
CA THR A 226 21.16 2.20 0.39
C THR A 226 20.37 1.68 -0.81
N VAL A 227 21.09 1.40 -1.92
CA VAL A 227 20.51 0.78 -3.12
C VAL A 227 19.79 -0.52 -2.79
N ALA A 228 20.43 -1.38 -1.99
CA ALA A 228 19.86 -2.66 -1.57
C ALA A 228 18.56 -2.48 -0.76
N GLY A 229 18.54 -1.54 0.18
CA GLY A 229 17.36 -1.21 0.98
C GLY A 229 16.22 -0.65 0.13
N LEU A 230 16.53 0.26 -0.78
CA LEU A 230 15.57 0.84 -1.71
C LEU A 230 14.98 -0.23 -2.65
N SER A 231 15.83 -1.06 -3.26
CA SER A 231 15.39 -2.16 -4.14
C SER A 231 14.51 -3.15 -3.41
N ALA A 232 14.85 -3.53 -2.18
CA ALA A 232 14.02 -4.38 -1.33
C ALA A 232 12.66 -3.74 -1.03
N GLY A 233 12.63 -2.44 -0.71
CA GLY A 233 11.41 -1.66 -0.47
C GLY A 233 10.51 -1.59 -1.70
N LEU A 234 11.06 -1.33 -2.89
CA LEU A 234 10.33 -1.28 -4.16
C LEU A 234 9.83 -2.67 -4.59
N PHE A 235 10.65 -3.70 -4.43
CA PHE A 235 10.22 -5.08 -4.67
C PHE A 235 9.06 -5.45 -3.73
N HIS A 236 9.13 -5.05 -2.46
CA HIS A 236 8.03 -5.26 -1.53
C HIS A 236 6.77 -4.47 -1.92
N LEU A 237 6.92 -3.25 -2.46
CA LEU A 237 5.81 -2.44 -2.97
C LEU A 237 5.06 -3.17 -4.10
N LEU A 238 5.77 -3.71 -5.09
CA LEU A 238 5.20 -4.49 -6.20
C LEU A 238 4.48 -5.73 -5.67
N ASN A 239 5.16 -6.52 -4.84
CA ASN A 239 4.60 -7.74 -4.26
C ASN A 239 3.35 -7.46 -3.44
N HIS A 240 3.37 -6.41 -2.63
CA HIS A 240 2.23 -6.01 -1.82
C HIS A 240 1.03 -5.57 -2.68
N ALA A 241 1.26 -4.91 -3.82
CA ALA A 241 0.18 -4.57 -4.75
C ALA A 241 -0.52 -5.84 -5.27
N MET A 242 0.24 -6.86 -5.68
CA MET A 242 -0.30 -8.15 -6.16
C MET A 242 -1.01 -8.92 -5.03
N ILE A 243 -0.38 -9.01 -3.85
CA ILE A 243 -0.94 -9.68 -2.68
C ILE A 243 -2.28 -9.07 -2.30
N LYS A 244 -2.35 -7.74 -2.17
CA LYS A 244 -3.58 -7.05 -1.76
C LYS A 244 -4.65 -7.09 -2.84
N GLY A 245 -4.27 -6.97 -4.11
CA GLY A 245 -5.18 -7.19 -5.22
C GLY A 245 -5.86 -8.55 -5.12
N ALA A 246 -5.09 -9.62 -5.01
CA ALA A 246 -5.62 -10.99 -4.90
C ALA A 246 -6.50 -11.19 -3.64
N LEU A 247 -6.03 -10.75 -2.47
CA LEU A 247 -6.79 -10.91 -1.23
C LEU A 247 -8.13 -10.18 -1.27
N PHE A 248 -8.16 -8.92 -1.71
CA PHE A 248 -9.40 -8.15 -1.78
C PHE A 248 -10.31 -8.60 -2.93
N MET A 249 -9.78 -9.16 -4.04
CA MET A 249 -10.58 -9.83 -5.06
C MET A 249 -11.31 -11.04 -4.51
N ALA A 250 -10.61 -11.90 -3.76
CA ALA A 250 -11.24 -13.04 -3.12
C ALA A 250 -12.31 -12.62 -2.10
N VAL A 251 -12.03 -11.59 -1.28
CA VAL A 251 -13.03 -11.02 -0.36
C VAL A 251 -14.22 -10.45 -1.13
N ALA A 252 -14.00 -9.74 -2.26
CA ALA A 252 -15.07 -9.26 -3.12
C ALA A 252 -15.95 -10.42 -3.64
N GLY A 253 -15.34 -11.53 -4.04
CA GLY A 253 -16.05 -12.76 -4.43
C GLY A 253 -16.92 -13.30 -3.30
N VAL A 254 -16.40 -13.33 -2.06
CA VAL A 254 -17.19 -13.76 -0.88
C VAL A 254 -18.36 -12.82 -0.61
N VAL A 255 -18.11 -11.51 -0.68
CA VAL A 255 -19.17 -10.50 -0.45
C VAL A 255 -20.29 -10.61 -1.48
N LEU A 256 -19.97 -10.79 -2.76
CA LEU A 256 -20.94 -10.93 -3.83
C LEU A 256 -21.75 -12.23 -3.71
N THR A 257 -21.13 -13.31 -3.27
CA THR A 257 -21.72 -14.64 -3.27
C THR A 257 -22.39 -14.98 -1.94
N PHE A 258 -21.79 -14.58 -0.81
CA PHE A 258 -22.20 -14.97 0.55
C PHE A 258 -22.63 -13.80 1.43
N GLN A 259 -22.40 -12.55 1.00
CA GLN A 259 -22.80 -11.30 1.68
C GLN A 259 -22.20 -11.08 3.08
N GLY A 260 -21.06 -11.72 3.39
CA GLY A 260 -20.37 -11.61 4.69
C GLY A 260 -18.96 -11.07 4.57
N THR A 261 -18.46 -10.43 5.66
CA THR A 261 -17.10 -9.89 5.75
C THR A 261 -16.38 -10.30 7.03
N THR A 262 -17.08 -10.91 7.99
CA THR A 262 -16.47 -11.34 9.25
C THR A 262 -15.72 -12.67 9.07
N ILE A 263 -14.72 -12.91 9.93
CA ILE A 263 -13.97 -14.20 9.92
C ILE A 263 -14.93 -15.38 10.07
N ARG A 264 -16.05 -15.20 10.80
CA ARG A 264 -17.08 -16.22 10.93
C ARG A 264 -17.76 -16.54 9.60
N ASP A 265 -18.02 -15.53 8.77
CA ASP A 265 -18.66 -15.71 7.45
C ASP A 265 -17.78 -16.50 6.47
N PHE A 266 -16.46 -16.53 6.72
CA PHE A 266 -15.50 -17.30 5.93
C PHE A 266 -15.42 -18.77 6.35
N ALA A 267 -16.09 -19.19 7.44
CA ALA A 267 -16.02 -20.57 7.95
C ALA A 267 -16.49 -21.60 6.89
N GLY A 268 -15.61 -22.54 6.58
CA GLY A 268 -15.87 -23.65 5.66
C GLY A 268 -15.95 -23.27 4.18
N LEU A 269 -15.63 -22.02 3.80
CA LEU A 269 -15.66 -21.59 2.39
C LEU A 269 -14.66 -22.34 1.51
N GLY A 270 -13.59 -22.91 2.07
CA GLY A 270 -12.67 -23.78 1.34
C GLY A 270 -13.35 -25.00 0.69
N ARG A 271 -14.50 -25.43 1.22
CA ARG A 271 -15.31 -26.53 0.65
C ARG A 271 -16.37 -26.05 -0.33
N THR A 272 -16.89 -24.83 -0.16
CA THR A 272 -18.01 -24.29 -0.94
C THR A 272 -17.53 -23.43 -2.11
N ALA A 273 -16.40 -22.76 -1.97
CA ALA A 273 -15.74 -21.92 -2.98
C ALA A 273 -14.23 -22.22 -3.07
N PRO A 274 -13.82 -23.47 -3.42
CA PRO A 274 -12.44 -23.91 -3.35
C PRO A 274 -11.48 -23.06 -4.21
N TRP A 275 -11.84 -22.71 -5.44
CA TRP A 275 -10.98 -21.91 -6.32
C TRP A 275 -10.73 -20.52 -5.79
N THR A 276 -11.78 -19.84 -5.30
CA THR A 276 -11.66 -18.52 -4.70
C THR A 276 -10.80 -18.55 -3.43
N MET A 277 -11.02 -19.57 -2.58
CA MET A 277 -10.30 -19.67 -1.30
C MET A 277 -8.88 -20.16 -1.45
N THR A 278 -8.56 -20.97 -2.46
CA THR A 278 -7.17 -21.35 -2.76
C THR A 278 -6.38 -20.14 -3.27
N GLY A 279 -6.94 -19.32 -4.16
CA GLY A 279 -6.31 -18.05 -4.57
C GLY A 279 -6.08 -17.10 -3.39
N PHE A 280 -7.06 -16.98 -2.47
CA PHE A 280 -6.90 -16.25 -1.21
C PHE A 280 -5.76 -16.83 -0.36
N ALA A 281 -5.68 -18.15 -0.22
CA ALA A 281 -4.66 -18.80 0.59
C ALA A 281 -3.24 -18.56 0.06
N ILE A 282 -3.02 -18.66 -1.26
CA ILE A 282 -1.73 -18.38 -1.88
C ILE A 282 -1.29 -16.93 -1.57
N ALA A 283 -2.19 -15.96 -1.76
CA ALA A 283 -1.90 -14.56 -1.45
C ALA A 283 -1.70 -14.32 0.07
N ALA A 284 -2.41 -15.04 0.92
CA ALA A 284 -2.26 -14.99 2.37
C ALA A 284 -0.89 -15.54 2.82
N LEU A 285 -0.46 -16.67 2.25
CA LEU A 285 0.87 -17.24 2.50
C LEU A 285 1.99 -16.30 2.04
N SER A 286 1.78 -15.62 0.90
CA SER A 286 2.70 -14.59 0.43
C SER A 286 2.74 -13.38 1.39
N LEU A 287 1.60 -12.93 1.94
CA LEU A 287 1.56 -11.85 2.94
C LEU A 287 2.33 -12.22 4.22
N ILE A 288 2.19 -13.45 4.68
CA ILE A 288 2.95 -13.99 5.81
C ILE A 288 4.46 -13.98 5.50
N GLY A 289 4.83 -14.33 4.27
CA GLY A 289 6.20 -14.53 3.85
C GLY A 289 6.64 -15.99 3.97
N VAL A 290 5.82 -16.91 3.44
CA VAL A 290 6.20 -18.34 3.34
C VAL A 290 7.18 -18.52 2.19
N PRO A 291 8.24 -19.33 2.31
CA PRO A 291 9.18 -19.61 1.22
C PRO A 291 8.48 -19.97 -0.10
N LEU A 292 9.11 -19.67 -1.23
CA LEU A 292 8.58 -19.79 -2.59
C LEU A 292 7.50 -18.74 -2.95
N THR A 293 7.26 -17.76 -2.11
CA THR A 293 6.36 -16.65 -2.42
C THR A 293 7.10 -15.31 -2.55
N ALA A 294 6.57 -14.41 -3.33
CA ALA A 294 7.14 -13.08 -3.57
C ALA A 294 7.28 -12.26 -2.26
N GLY A 295 6.33 -12.43 -1.33
CA GLY A 295 6.39 -11.77 -0.02
C GLY A 295 7.55 -12.25 0.86
N PHE A 296 7.93 -13.53 0.76
CA PHE A 296 9.13 -14.04 1.43
C PHE A 296 10.39 -13.39 0.85
N GLN A 297 10.53 -13.41 -0.48
CA GLN A 297 11.72 -12.90 -1.15
C GLN A 297 11.97 -11.42 -0.85
N SER A 298 10.94 -10.58 -0.90
CA SER A 298 11.10 -9.15 -0.59
C SER A 298 11.47 -8.89 0.87
N LYS A 299 10.96 -9.68 1.81
CA LYS A 299 11.36 -9.60 3.24
C LYS A 299 12.77 -10.11 3.46
N LEU A 300 13.18 -11.15 2.73
CA LEU A 300 14.54 -11.70 2.79
C LEU A 300 15.56 -10.68 2.27
N GLN A 301 15.29 -10.03 1.13
CA GLN A 301 16.13 -8.96 0.60
C GLN A 301 16.22 -7.77 1.55
N LEU A 302 15.11 -7.39 2.18
CA LEU A 302 15.13 -6.37 3.23
C LEU A 302 15.99 -6.81 4.43
N GLY A 303 15.91 -8.06 4.82
CA GLY A 303 16.74 -8.64 5.89
C GLY A 303 18.22 -8.56 5.57
N TYR A 304 18.62 -8.90 4.35
CA TYR A 304 20.01 -8.76 3.88
C TYR A 304 20.48 -7.31 3.90
N ALA A 305 19.68 -6.39 3.33
CA ALA A 305 20.01 -4.96 3.30
C ALA A 305 20.22 -4.36 4.71
N LEU A 306 19.40 -4.79 5.68
CA LEU A 306 19.55 -4.39 7.09
C LEU A 306 20.78 -5.01 7.74
N PHE A 307 21.04 -6.29 7.47
CA PHE A 307 22.17 -7.02 8.05
C PHE A 307 23.51 -6.45 7.58
N ASP A 308 23.63 -6.15 6.29
CA ASP A 308 24.82 -5.56 5.68
C ASP A 308 25.17 -4.16 6.26
N GLN A 309 24.17 -3.44 6.76
CA GLN A 309 24.36 -2.16 7.46
C GLN A 309 24.56 -2.32 9.00
N GLY A 310 24.73 -3.55 9.49
CA GLY A 310 24.87 -3.82 10.92
C GLY A 310 23.58 -3.64 11.73
N MET A 311 22.43 -3.50 11.07
CA MET A 311 21.12 -3.27 11.71
C MET A 311 20.41 -4.60 12.01
N TRP A 312 21.13 -5.63 12.46
CA TRP A 312 20.59 -6.96 12.78
C TRP A 312 19.39 -6.92 13.75
N TRP A 313 19.37 -5.95 14.65
CA TRP A 313 18.28 -5.73 15.59
C TRP A 313 16.95 -5.39 14.86
N ALA A 314 16.99 -4.67 13.74
CA ALA A 314 15.79 -4.36 12.96
C ALA A 314 15.24 -5.61 12.25
N VAL A 315 16.09 -6.57 11.89
CA VAL A 315 15.68 -7.87 11.34
C VAL A 315 14.78 -8.63 12.33
N VAL A 316 15.05 -8.52 13.64
CA VAL A 316 14.20 -9.12 14.68
C VAL A 316 12.77 -8.58 14.60
N PHE A 317 12.60 -7.28 14.37
CA PHE A 317 11.27 -6.68 14.17
C PHE A 317 10.58 -7.17 12.89
N VAL A 318 11.34 -7.36 11.80
CA VAL A 318 10.84 -7.96 10.54
C VAL A 318 10.27 -9.36 10.79
N VAL A 319 11.03 -10.21 11.49
CA VAL A 319 10.62 -11.58 11.84
C VAL A 319 9.42 -11.56 12.78
N PHE A 320 9.43 -10.72 13.82
CA PHE A 320 8.34 -10.63 14.78
C PHE A 320 7.03 -10.16 14.14
N SER A 321 7.08 -9.13 13.27
CA SER A 321 5.91 -8.69 12.52
C SER A 321 5.38 -9.77 11.56
N SER A 322 6.26 -10.56 10.95
CA SER A 322 5.88 -11.72 10.12
C SER A 322 5.20 -12.81 10.97
N PHE A 323 5.66 -13.03 12.20
CA PHE A 323 4.99 -13.95 13.14
C PHE A 323 3.58 -13.45 13.50
N LEU A 324 3.39 -12.14 13.74
CA LEU A 324 2.05 -11.59 13.92
C LEU A 324 1.16 -11.80 12.67
N ALA A 325 1.76 -11.76 11.47
CA ALA A 325 1.05 -12.05 10.24
C ALA A 325 0.57 -13.51 10.16
N VAL A 326 1.36 -14.47 10.68
CA VAL A 326 0.90 -15.87 10.83
C VAL A 326 -0.35 -15.93 11.71
N ILE A 327 -0.40 -15.16 12.81
CA ILE A 327 -1.54 -15.18 13.73
C ILE A 327 -2.80 -14.65 13.06
N TYR A 328 -2.78 -13.42 12.50
CA TYR A 328 -4.02 -12.85 11.97
C TYR A 328 -4.47 -13.50 10.66
N MET A 329 -3.56 -13.89 9.77
CA MET A 329 -3.93 -14.62 8.54
C MET A 329 -4.25 -16.08 8.84
N GLY A 330 -3.53 -16.72 9.76
CA GLY A 330 -3.79 -18.10 10.21
C GLY A 330 -5.21 -18.27 10.76
N ARG A 331 -5.71 -17.31 11.56
CA ARG A 331 -7.10 -17.31 12.03
C ARG A 331 -8.12 -17.31 10.90
N ILE A 332 -7.85 -16.57 9.80
CA ILE A 332 -8.72 -16.52 8.64
C ILE A 332 -8.62 -17.83 7.85
N LEU A 333 -7.41 -18.33 7.60
CA LEU A 333 -7.18 -19.60 6.90
C LEU A 333 -7.75 -20.77 7.68
N GLU A 334 -7.60 -20.79 9.01
CA GLU A 334 -8.23 -21.79 9.88
C GLU A 334 -9.75 -21.79 9.73
N ALA A 335 -10.38 -20.62 9.74
CA ALA A 335 -11.82 -20.50 9.51
C ALA A 335 -12.22 -21.05 8.13
N ILE A 336 -11.48 -20.70 7.08
CA ILE A 336 -11.78 -21.11 5.69
C ILE A 336 -11.71 -22.64 5.51
N PHE A 337 -10.65 -23.27 6.00
CA PHE A 337 -10.36 -24.67 5.64
C PHE A 337 -10.73 -25.69 6.73
N PHE A 338 -10.69 -25.29 8.00
CA PHE A 338 -10.83 -26.25 9.11
C PHE A 338 -12.15 -26.15 9.86
N ARG A 339 -12.85 -24.99 9.82
CA ARG A 339 -14.18 -24.87 10.43
C ARG A 339 -15.27 -25.42 9.54
N PRO A 340 -16.36 -25.96 10.11
CA PRO A 340 -17.53 -26.37 9.34
C PRO A 340 -18.23 -25.13 8.73
N PRO A 341 -18.85 -25.25 7.54
CA PRO A 341 -19.61 -24.16 6.96
C PRO A 341 -20.86 -23.84 7.80
N ILE A 342 -21.15 -22.54 7.97
CA ILE A 342 -22.31 -22.06 8.75
C ILE A 342 -23.63 -22.56 8.13
N ASN A 343 -23.68 -22.67 6.80
CA ASN A 343 -24.85 -23.14 6.06
C ASN A 343 -24.46 -24.34 5.17
N PRO A 344 -24.56 -25.59 5.69
CA PRO A 344 -24.18 -26.80 4.94
C PRO A 344 -24.99 -27.03 3.65
N ARG A 345 -26.18 -26.41 3.53
CA ARG A 345 -27.10 -26.56 2.38
C ARG A 345 -26.80 -25.63 1.21
N LYS A 346 -25.87 -24.68 1.31
CA LYS A 346 -25.46 -23.86 0.16
C LYS A 346 -24.61 -24.74 -0.77
N SER A 347 -25.09 -24.97 -1.99
CA SER A 347 -24.36 -25.62 -3.07
C SER A 347 -23.03 -24.91 -3.31
N ARG A 348 -22.04 -25.61 -3.89
CA ARG A 348 -20.78 -25.01 -4.36
C ARG A 348 -21.10 -23.77 -5.21
N LYS A 349 -20.54 -22.63 -4.82
CA LYS A 349 -20.76 -21.36 -5.50
C LYS A 349 -19.49 -20.53 -5.48
N GLU A 350 -18.81 -20.52 -6.61
CA GLU A 350 -17.57 -19.75 -6.79
C GLU A 350 -17.84 -18.26 -7.03
N ALA A 351 -16.79 -17.45 -6.88
CA ALA A 351 -16.82 -16.08 -7.36
C ALA A 351 -17.06 -16.02 -8.87
N PRO A 352 -17.65 -14.93 -9.40
CA PRO A 352 -17.78 -14.75 -10.85
C PRO A 352 -16.44 -14.90 -11.57
N ILE A 353 -16.45 -15.50 -12.77
CA ILE A 353 -15.24 -15.76 -13.56
C ILE A 353 -14.40 -14.49 -13.80
N LEU A 354 -15.06 -13.34 -13.97
CA LEU A 354 -14.42 -12.04 -14.16
C LEU A 354 -13.58 -11.58 -12.93
N LEU A 355 -13.87 -12.10 -11.74
CA LEU A 355 -13.04 -11.91 -10.55
C LEU A 355 -12.05 -13.05 -10.36
N LEU A 356 -12.44 -14.26 -10.71
CA LEU A 356 -11.63 -15.45 -10.48
C LEU A 356 -10.37 -15.47 -11.36
N VAL A 357 -10.49 -15.09 -12.62
CA VAL A 357 -9.35 -15.07 -13.55
C VAL A 357 -8.25 -14.10 -13.06
N PRO A 358 -8.52 -12.79 -12.81
CA PRO A 358 -7.47 -11.90 -12.33
C PRO A 358 -6.99 -12.25 -10.92
N LEU A 359 -7.82 -12.83 -10.04
CA LEU A 359 -7.39 -13.38 -8.77
C LEU A 359 -6.26 -14.42 -8.96
N TRP A 360 -6.47 -15.38 -9.88
CA TRP A 360 -5.50 -16.43 -10.14
C TRP A 360 -4.25 -15.90 -10.85
N VAL A 361 -4.39 -14.92 -11.76
CA VAL A 361 -3.23 -14.24 -12.36
C VAL A 361 -2.34 -13.64 -11.26
N LEU A 362 -2.93 -12.91 -10.31
CA LEU A 362 -2.17 -12.32 -9.22
C LEU A 362 -1.63 -13.37 -8.23
N ALA A 363 -2.39 -14.42 -7.94
CA ALA A 363 -1.94 -15.51 -7.06
C ALA A 363 -0.73 -16.25 -7.67
N LEU A 364 -0.78 -16.57 -8.96
CA LEU A 364 0.33 -17.21 -9.67
C LEU A 364 1.53 -16.27 -9.82
N ALA A 365 1.32 -14.98 -10.06
CA ALA A 365 2.38 -13.98 -10.06
C ALA A 365 3.12 -13.91 -8.71
N ASN A 366 2.41 -14.09 -7.58
CA ASN A 366 3.04 -14.19 -6.26
C ASN A 366 3.97 -15.40 -6.11
N ILE A 367 3.68 -16.50 -6.78
CA ILE A 367 4.57 -17.69 -6.82
C ILE A 367 5.72 -17.43 -7.80
N TYR A 368 5.43 -16.91 -8.99
CA TYR A 368 6.43 -16.63 -10.01
C TYR A 368 7.53 -15.70 -9.49
N PHE A 369 7.18 -14.55 -8.95
CA PHE A 369 8.12 -13.60 -8.35
C PHE A 369 8.70 -14.05 -7.00
N GLY A 370 8.18 -15.13 -6.43
CA GLY A 370 8.80 -15.84 -5.31
C GLY A 370 9.97 -16.74 -5.74
N ILE A 371 10.01 -17.13 -7.01
CA ILE A 371 11.06 -17.98 -7.58
C ILE A 371 12.04 -17.15 -8.42
N THR A 372 11.51 -16.24 -9.25
CA THR A 372 12.30 -15.39 -10.18
C THR A 372 12.26 -13.95 -9.70
N THR A 373 13.35 -13.47 -9.10
CA THR A 373 13.42 -12.14 -8.48
C THR A 373 14.16 -11.09 -9.31
N GLU A 374 14.86 -11.51 -10.38
CA GLU A 374 15.69 -10.64 -11.22
C GLU A 374 14.90 -9.47 -11.79
N LEU A 375 13.82 -9.75 -12.51
CA LEU A 375 13.02 -8.72 -13.17
C LEU A 375 12.51 -7.60 -12.24
N PRO A 376 11.92 -7.86 -11.07
CA PRO A 376 11.50 -6.78 -10.18
C PRO A 376 12.66 -6.04 -9.50
N LEU A 377 13.79 -6.70 -9.25
CA LEU A 377 14.97 -6.05 -8.67
C LEU A 377 15.68 -5.17 -9.70
N ASP A 378 15.86 -5.66 -10.94
CA ASP A 378 16.45 -4.88 -12.04
C ASP A 378 15.56 -3.67 -12.37
N ALA A 379 14.23 -3.86 -12.41
CA ALA A 379 13.30 -2.75 -12.62
C ALA A 379 13.38 -1.72 -11.50
N ALA A 380 13.57 -2.14 -10.24
CA ALA A 380 13.74 -1.26 -9.11
C ALA A 380 15.07 -0.48 -9.20
N ALA A 381 16.16 -1.14 -9.58
CA ALA A 381 17.46 -0.50 -9.78
C ALA A 381 17.42 0.50 -10.94
N ALA A 382 16.87 0.11 -12.09
CA ALA A 382 16.75 0.96 -13.28
C ALA A 382 15.88 2.21 -13.04
N ALA A 383 14.80 2.08 -12.25
CA ALA A 383 13.87 3.18 -11.97
C ALA A 383 14.54 4.39 -11.28
N PHE A 384 15.67 4.18 -10.62
CA PHE A 384 16.41 5.23 -9.90
C PHE A 384 17.83 5.46 -10.44
N GLY A 385 18.14 4.95 -11.65
CA GLY A 385 19.45 5.12 -12.30
C GLY A 385 20.58 4.42 -11.55
N LEU A 386 20.26 3.37 -10.81
CA LEU A 386 21.22 2.56 -10.07
C LEU A 386 21.70 1.43 -11.01
N GLU A 387 22.99 1.13 -11.03
CA GLU A 387 23.50 0.00 -11.79
C GLU A 387 22.91 -1.31 -11.25
N ALA A 388 22.54 -2.22 -12.16
CA ALA A 388 22.01 -3.54 -11.81
C ALA A 388 23.06 -4.33 -11.00
N PHE A 389 22.59 -5.10 -10.03
CA PHE A 389 23.43 -5.95 -9.19
C PHE A 389 23.98 -7.15 -9.95
#